data_137c5398940f3aa7710c76e457bb276e
#
_entry.id   137c5398940f3aa7710c76e457bb276e
#
_cell.length_a   1.000
_cell.length_b   1.000
_cell.length_c   1.000
_cell.angle_alpha   90.00
_cell.angle_beta   90.00
_cell.angle_gamma   90.00
#
_symmetry.space_group_name_H-M   'P 1'
#
loop_
_entity.id
_entity.type
_entity.pdbx_description
1 polymer ?
#
loop_
_entity_poly.entity_id
_entity_poly.type
_entity_poly.pdbx_seq_one_letter_code
_entity_poly.pdbx_strand_id
1 'polypeptide(L)'
;GAAYRLTAEVVRQDDPEDTAAPSYIEAEGEDFPSMLHALESVLPGEMYLSHAQVLLLSEDAAADNLMPLAEYLCRHNGIRLSLRCAVVRDGAASELLRNDDEVYALSDLLDRSAEAGTLPDMPLSRVTEALLTDGTAILPSLSLDRFGQTAPAGTAVLAEGKLRCFLDGGSIGGERFG
;
A
#
# COMPACT_ATOMS: atom_id res chain seq x y z
N GLY A 1 -19.03 -7.37 12.63
CA GLY A 1 -17.85 -6.62 12.27
C GLY A 1 -17.52 -6.76 10.80
N ALA A 2 -16.94 -5.73 10.21
CA ALA A 2 -16.47 -5.81 8.84
C ALA A 2 -15.25 -6.76 8.78
N ALA A 3 -15.29 -7.75 7.90
CA ALA A 3 -14.15 -8.58 7.64
C ALA A 3 -13.27 -7.90 6.59
N TYR A 4 -11.97 -7.85 6.88
CA TYR A 4 -10.96 -7.38 5.93
C TYR A 4 -10.32 -8.56 5.23
N ARG A 5 -9.73 -8.30 4.08
CA ARG A 5 -8.89 -9.27 3.37
C ARG A 5 -7.49 -8.69 3.19
N LEU A 6 -6.50 -9.49 3.55
CA LEU A 6 -5.10 -9.20 3.32
C LEU A 6 -4.58 -10.15 2.24
N THR A 7 -4.08 -9.59 1.15
CA THR A 7 -3.42 -10.35 0.08
C THR A 7 -1.95 -10.01 0.09
N ALA A 8 -1.09 -11.00 0.15
CA ALA A 8 0.34 -10.83 0.06
C ALA A 8 0.91 -11.47 -1.19
N GLU A 9 1.74 -10.74 -1.90
CA GLU A 9 2.59 -11.27 -2.96
C GLU A 9 3.83 -11.90 -2.33
N VAL A 10 4.05 -13.16 -2.63
CA VAL A 10 5.18 -13.93 -2.09
C VAL A 10 6.20 -14.17 -3.19
N VAL A 11 7.40 -13.70 -2.95
CA VAL A 11 8.53 -13.88 -3.84
C VAL A 11 9.48 -14.91 -3.22
N ARG A 12 9.79 -15.97 -3.97
CA ARG A 12 10.78 -16.95 -3.54
C ARG A 12 12.17 -16.45 -3.94
N GLN A 13 13.06 -16.40 -2.97
CA GLN A 13 14.46 -15.97 -3.19
C GLN A 13 15.43 -17.13 -3.43
N ASP A 14 14.94 -18.38 -3.39
CA ASP A 14 15.80 -19.57 -3.32
C ASP A 14 16.39 -20.01 -4.66
N ASP A 15 15.99 -19.40 -5.77
CA ASP A 15 16.54 -19.75 -7.08
C ASP A 15 16.81 -18.50 -7.92
N PRO A 16 18.09 -18.12 -8.13
CA PRO A 16 18.45 -16.96 -8.97
C PRO A 16 18.13 -17.17 -10.46
N GLU A 17 17.81 -18.39 -10.88
CA GLU A 17 17.35 -18.68 -12.23
C GLU A 17 15.83 -18.88 -12.31
N ASP A 18 15.12 -18.86 -11.17
CA ASP A 18 13.69 -19.02 -11.14
C ASP A 18 12.98 -17.71 -11.52
N THR A 19 12.59 -17.64 -12.77
CA THR A 19 11.66 -16.63 -13.30
C THR A 19 10.22 -16.99 -12.97
N ALA A 20 9.99 -17.71 -11.87
CA ALA A 20 8.66 -18.11 -11.46
C ALA A 20 7.81 -16.87 -11.18
N ALA A 21 6.60 -16.86 -11.72
CA ALA A 21 5.62 -15.85 -11.44
C ALA A 21 5.38 -15.73 -9.94
N PRO A 22 5.14 -14.53 -9.40
CA PRO A 22 4.86 -14.37 -7.99
C PRO A 22 3.64 -15.19 -7.58
N SER A 23 3.67 -15.72 -6.36
CA SER A 23 2.52 -16.40 -5.78
C SER A 23 1.81 -15.48 -4.81
N TYR A 24 0.49 -15.66 -4.66
CA TYR A 24 -0.33 -14.82 -3.80
C TYR A 24 -0.99 -15.67 -2.73
N ILE A 25 -0.99 -15.15 -1.52
CA ILE A 25 -1.68 -15.77 -0.38
C ILE A 25 -2.66 -14.75 0.21
N GLU A 26 -3.75 -15.25 0.75
CA GLU A 26 -4.81 -14.40 1.30
C GLU A 26 -5.22 -14.87 2.69
N ALA A 27 -5.58 -13.92 3.53
CA ALA A 27 -6.22 -14.16 4.81
C ALA A 27 -7.36 -13.17 5.02
N GLU A 28 -8.38 -13.59 5.73
CA GLU A 28 -9.48 -12.74 6.16
C GLU A 28 -9.48 -12.63 7.68
N GLY A 29 -9.89 -11.49 8.19
CA GLY A 29 -9.94 -11.24 9.61
C GLY A 29 -10.58 -9.90 9.94
N GLU A 30 -10.76 -9.65 11.22
CA GLU A 30 -11.36 -8.41 11.72
C GLU A 30 -10.32 -7.30 11.89
N ASP A 31 -9.05 -7.66 11.98
CA ASP A 31 -7.94 -6.71 12.13
C ASP A 31 -6.68 -7.19 11.41
N PHE A 32 -5.73 -6.28 11.22
CA PHE A 32 -4.48 -6.56 10.53
C PHE A 32 -3.60 -7.61 11.27
N PRO A 33 -3.41 -7.54 12.60
CA PRO A 33 -2.62 -8.54 13.30
C PRO A 33 -3.13 -9.96 13.14
N SER A 34 -4.45 -10.17 13.20
CA SER A 34 -5.07 -11.49 13.01
C SER A 34 -4.85 -12.03 11.60
N MET A 35 -4.99 -11.17 10.59
CA MET A 35 -4.76 -11.55 9.19
C MET A 35 -3.30 -11.88 8.94
N LEU A 36 -2.39 -11.08 9.49
CA LEU A 36 -0.95 -11.32 9.35
C LEU A 36 -0.55 -12.66 9.97
N HIS A 37 -1.04 -12.93 11.17
CA HIS A 37 -0.80 -14.22 11.85
C HIS A 37 -1.35 -15.39 11.04
N ALA A 38 -2.53 -15.24 10.44
CA ALA A 38 -3.10 -16.28 9.56
C ALA A 38 -2.24 -16.52 8.33
N LEU A 39 -1.68 -15.47 7.70
CA LEU A 39 -0.75 -15.63 6.58
C LEU A 39 0.52 -16.36 7.00
N GLU A 40 1.10 -16.00 8.13
CA GLU A 40 2.31 -16.63 8.65
C GLU A 40 2.10 -18.12 8.91
N SER A 41 0.89 -18.53 9.32
CA SER A 41 0.58 -19.92 9.62
C SER A 41 0.49 -20.84 8.38
N VAL A 42 0.24 -20.29 7.21
CA VAL A 42 0.10 -21.07 5.96
C VAL A 42 1.36 -21.07 5.10
N LEU A 43 2.33 -20.21 5.41
CA LEU A 43 3.59 -20.15 4.68
C LEU A 43 4.56 -21.24 5.18
N PRO A 44 5.15 -22.01 4.27
CA PRO A 44 6.26 -22.88 4.63
C PRO A 44 7.54 -22.04 4.81
N GLY A 45 7.92 -21.77 6.04
CA GLY A 45 9.10 -20.99 6.38
C GLY A 45 8.77 -19.63 7.01
N GLU A 46 9.79 -18.83 7.23
CA GLU A 46 9.62 -17.50 7.81
C GLU A 46 9.18 -16.49 6.74
N MET A 47 8.19 -15.69 7.09
CA MET A 47 7.78 -14.56 6.27
C MET A 47 8.63 -13.33 6.63
N TYR A 48 9.40 -12.85 5.67
CA TYR A 48 10.25 -11.69 5.88
C TYR A 48 9.52 -10.39 5.48
N LEU A 49 8.71 -9.86 6.37
CA LEU A 49 8.03 -8.57 6.17
C LEU A 49 9.01 -7.41 6.01
N SER A 50 10.24 -7.56 6.49
CA SER A 50 11.30 -6.56 6.29
C SER A 50 11.66 -6.34 4.83
N HIS A 51 11.28 -7.24 3.94
CA HIS A 51 11.48 -7.10 2.49
C HIS A 51 10.25 -6.56 1.77
N ALA A 52 9.15 -6.32 2.47
CA ALA A 52 7.95 -5.72 1.88
C ALA A 52 8.26 -4.31 1.34
N GLN A 53 7.86 -4.05 0.11
CA GLN A 53 8.16 -2.81 -0.61
C GLN A 53 6.99 -1.83 -0.61
N VAL A 54 5.77 -2.36 -0.71
CA VAL A 54 4.55 -1.57 -0.91
C VAL A 54 3.42 -2.13 -0.06
N LEU A 55 2.65 -1.23 0.54
CA LEU A 55 1.38 -1.51 1.18
C LEU A 55 0.27 -0.79 0.40
N LEU A 56 -0.63 -1.57 -0.18
CA LEU A 56 -1.80 -1.04 -0.88
C LEU A 56 -3.02 -1.11 0.02
N LEU A 57 -3.76 -0.02 0.08
CA LEU A 57 -5.02 0.08 0.82
C LEU A 57 -6.17 0.26 -0.17
N SER A 58 -7.22 -0.55 -0.07
CA SER A 58 -8.44 -0.30 -0.83
C SER A 58 -9.16 0.93 -0.29
N GLU A 59 -10.06 1.53 -1.08
CA GLU A 59 -10.86 2.67 -0.63
C GLU A 59 -11.69 2.32 0.62
N ASP A 60 -12.29 1.14 0.66
CA ASP A 60 -13.09 0.71 1.80
C ASP A 60 -12.24 0.57 3.08
N ALA A 61 -11.04 0.01 2.96
CA ALA A 61 -10.12 -0.09 4.08
C ALA A 61 -9.63 1.29 4.54
N ALA A 62 -9.35 2.18 3.59
CA ALA A 62 -8.91 3.54 3.90
C ALA A 62 -10.05 4.43 4.44
N ALA A 63 -11.30 4.13 4.07
CA ALA A 63 -12.49 4.84 4.59
C ALA A 63 -12.83 4.43 6.02
N ASP A 64 -12.37 3.28 6.47
CA ASP A 64 -12.43 2.88 7.86
C ASP A 64 -11.27 3.54 8.64
N ASN A 65 -11.27 3.40 9.95
CA ASN A 65 -10.26 4.03 10.77
C ASN A 65 -8.89 3.34 10.62
N LEU A 66 -7.91 4.03 10.04
CA LEU A 66 -6.54 3.54 9.86
C LEU A 66 -5.64 3.74 11.09
N MET A 67 -6.12 4.40 12.14
CA MET A 67 -5.31 4.66 13.34
C MET A 67 -4.80 3.38 14.00
N PRO A 68 -5.63 2.34 14.21
CA PRO A 68 -5.14 1.06 14.76
C PRO A 68 -4.07 0.39 13.90
N LEU A 69 -4.23 0.45 12.58
CA LEU A 69 -3.22 -0.07 11.65
C LEU A 69 -1.90 0.70 11.76
N ALA A 70 -1.96 2.04 11.76
CA ALA A 70 -0.77 2.89 11.90
C ALA A 70 -0.03 2.63 13.22
N GLU A 71 -0.74 2.50 14.32
CA GLU A 71 -0.16 2.16 15.63
C GLU A 71 0.51 0.79 15.62
N TYR A 72 -0.14 -0.21 15.04
CA TYR A 72 0.42 -1.55 14.93
C TYR A 72 1.69 -1.58 14.08
N LEU A 73 1.66 -0.97 12.89
CA LEU A 73 2.80 -0.94 11.98
C LEU A 73 4.00 -0.18 12.57
N CYS A 74 3.73 0.87 13.33
CA CYS A 74 4.76 1.65 14.01
C CYS A 74 5.50 0.83 15.10
N ARG A 75 4.79 -0.09 15.74
CA ARG A 75 5.33 -0.94 16.81
C ARG A 75 5.94 -2.26 16.33
N HIS A 76 5.65 -2.65 15.09
CA HIS A 76 6.09 -3.93 14.55
C HIS A 76 7.54 -3.87 14.07
N ASN A 77 8.42 -4.58 14.75
CA ASN A 77 9.86 -4.54 14.49
C ASN A 77 10.27 -5.19 13.15
N GLY A 78 9.41 -6.00 12.56
CA GLY A 78 9.69 -6.74 11.33
C GLY A 78 9.35 -5.97 10.05
N ILE A 79 8.77 -4.78 10.14
CA ILE A 79 8.33 -4.00 8.98
C ILE A 79 9.24 -2.79 8.80
N ARG A 80 9.68 -2.57 7.56
CA ARG A 80 10.53 -1.42 7.24
C ARG A 80 9.73 -0.12 7.25
N LEU A 81 10.27 0.91 7.87
CA LEU A 81 9.69 2.25 7.86
C LEU A 81 9.75 2.92 6.48
N SER A 82 10.58 2.40 5.57
CA SER A 82 10.66 2.84 4.18
C SER A 82 9.59 2.21 3.26
N LEU A 83 8.77 1.28 3.78
CA LEU A 83 7.64 0.69 3.06
C LEU A 83 6.75 1.81 2.49
N ARG A 84 6.49 1.76 1.18
CA ARG A 84 5.66 2.77 0.53
C ARG A 84 4.19 2.43 0.67
N CYS A 85 3.37 3.43 0.95
CA CYS A 85 1.93 3.27 1.12
C CYS A 85 1.20 3.96 -0.03
N ALA A 86 0.15 3.32 -0.53
CA ALA A 86 -0.71 3.88 -1.57
C ALA A 86 -2.16 3.42 -1.38
N VAL A 87 -3.10 4.23 -1.84
CA VAL A 87 -4.52 3.89 -1.87
C VAL A 87 -4.90 3.51 -3.30
N VAL A 88 -5.64 2.42 -3.45
CA VAL A 88 -6.16 2.00 -4.75
C VAL A 88 -7.52 2.64 -4.96
N ARG A 89 -7.62 3.44 -6.03
CA ARG A 89 -8.82 4.15 -6.41
C ARG A 89 -9.60 3.36 -7.45
N ASP A 90 -10.92 3.28 -7.30
CA ASP A 90 -11.85 2.64 -8.26
C ASP A 90 -11.55 1.15 -8.53
N GLY A 91 -11.12 0.41 -7.53
CA GLY A 91 -10.85 -1.01 -7.68
C GLY A 91 -10.39 -1.68 -6.40
N ALA A 92 -10.18 -2.98 -6.45
CA ALA A 92 -9.67 -3.73 -5.31
C ALA A 92 -8.13 -3.68 -5.27
N ALA A 93 -7.58 -3.53 -4.08
CA ALA A 93 -6.12 -3.55 -3.88
C ALA A 93 -5.50 -4.86 -4.36
N SER A 94 -6.17 -5.99 -4.16
CA SER A 94 -5.72 -7.30 -4.63
C SER A 94 -5.66 -7.41 -6.15
N GLU A 95 -6.57 -6.78 -6.88
CA GLU A 95 -6.54 -6.76 -8.35
C GLU A 95 -5.33 -5.99 -8.86
N LEU A 96 -5.06 -4.84 -8.27
CA LEU A 96 -3.92 -4.02 -8.64
C LEU A 96 -2.61 -4.73 -8.31
N LEU A 97 -2.53 -5.38 -7.15
CA LEU A 97 -1.36 -6.14 -6.73
C LEU A 97 -1.04 -7.28 -7.73
N ARG A 98 -2.06 -7.94 -8.28
CA ARG A 98 -1.91 -9.06 -9.22
C ARG A 98 -1.78 -8.64 -10.68
N ASN A 99 -1.90 -7.35 -10.96
CA ASN A 99 -1.96 -6.87 -12.33
C ASN A 99 -0.64 -6.95 -13.08
N ASP A 100 0.48 -6.81 -12.37
CA ASP A 100 1.82 -6.86 -12.96
C ASP A 100 2.51 -8.18 -12.63
N ASP A 101 3.14 -8.78 -13.65
CA ASP A 101 3.95 -9.99 -13.48
C ASP A 101 5.34 -9.69 -12.92
N GLU A 102 5.73 -8.41 -12.87
CA GLU A 102 7.01 -7.98 -12.36
C GLU A 102 6.94 -7.61 -10.87
N VAL A 103 7.75 -8.27 -10.07
CA VAL A 103 7.74 -8.18 -8.60
C VAL A 103 7.93 -6.76 -8.06
N TYR A 104 8.68 -5.92 -8.74
CA TYR A 104 8.98 -4.56 -8.27
C TYR A 104 8.26 -3.46 -9.05
N ALA A 105 7.33 -3.83 -9.93
CA ALA A 105 6.66 -2.86 -10.81
C ALA A 105 5.94 -1.74 -10.06
N LEU A 106 5.23 -2.06 -8.97
CA LEU A 106 4.52 -1.06 -8.16
C LEU A 106 5.48 -0.13 -7.41
N SER A 107 6.53 -0.68 -6.83
CA SER A 107 7.56 0.10 -6.14
C SER A 107 8.26 1.06 -7.11
N ASP A 108 8.64 0.58 -8.28
CA ASP A 108 9.27 1.39 -9.33
C ASP A 108 8.33 2.48 -9.86
N LEU A 109 7.04 2.17 -10.00
CA LEU A 109 6.04 3.15 -10.42
C LEU A 109 5.90 4.28 -9.40
N LEU A 110 5.84 3.94 -8.11
CA LEU A 110 5.75 4.92 -7.04
C LEU A 110 7.02 5.79 -6.96
N ASP A 111 8.19 5.18 -7.12
CA ASP A 111 9.47 5.91 -7.13
C ASP A 111 9.53 6.90 -8.29
N ARG A 112 9.25 6.46 -9.50
CA ARG A 112 9.27 7.33 -10.68
C ARG A 112 8.24 8.44 -10.59
N SER A 113 7.06 8.13 -10.06
CA SER A 113 6.00 9.13 -9.90
C SER A 113 6.34 10.18 -8.84
N ALA A 114 7.02 9.78 -7.78
CA ALA A 114 7.51 10.70 -6.76
C ALA A 114 8.64 11.58 -7.30
N GLU A 115 9.59 11.01 -8.02
CA GLU A 115 10.69 11.75 -8.67
C GLU A 115 10.17 12.76 -9.71
N ALA A 116 9.14 12.38 -10.46
CA ALA A 116 8.49 13.27 -11.43
C ALA A 116 7.58 14.33 -10.80
N GLY A 117 7.33 14.25 -9.48
CA GLY A 117 6.42 15.16 -8.79
C GLY A 117 4.94 14.91 -9.09
N THR A 118 4.60 13.76 -9.67
CA THR A 118 3.23 13.40 -10.02
C THR A 118 2.45 12.88 -8.81
N LEU A 119 3.14 12.17 -7.91
CA LEU A 119 2.57 11.63 -6.68
C LEU A 119 3.44 12.01 -5.47
N PRO A 120 2.85 12.12 -4.28
CA PRO A 120 3.63 12.33 -3.07
C PRO A 120 4.47 11.08 -2.73
N ASP A 121 5.66 11.31 -2.16
CA ASP A 121 6.51 10.25 -1.62
C ASP A 121 6.12 10.02 -0.15
N MET A 122 5.38 8.93 0.10
CA MET A 122 4.85 8.65 1.43
C MET A 122 5.28 7.27 1.91
N PRO A 123 6.51 7.15 2.45
CA PRO A 123 6.92 5.95 3.17
C PRO A 123 6.14 5.81 4.48
N LEU A 124 6.10 4.61 5.02
CA LEU A 124 5.37 4.28 6.25
C LEU A 124 5.73 5.21 7.41
N SER A 125 7.00 5.61 7.52
CA SER A 125 7.44 6.55 8.56
C SER A 125 6.69 7.89 8.51
N ARG A 126 6.50 8.43 7.32
CA ARG A 126 5.76 9.70 7.15
C ARG A 126 4.26 9.53 7.35
N VAL A 127 3.71 8.42 6.88
CA VAL A 127 2.27 8.12 7.04
C VAL A 127 1.94 7.95 8.52
N THR A 128 2.69 7.16 9.25
CA THR A 128 2.46 6.93 10.67
C THR A 128 2.68 8.20 11.49
N GLU A 129 3.72 8.97 11.20
CA GLU A 129 3.96 10.26 11.86
C GLU A 129 2.78 11.21 11.65
N ALA A 130 2.32 11.36 10.42
CA ALA A 130 1.21 12.27 10.10
C ALA A 130 -0.10 11.83 10.77
N LEU A 131 -0.45 10.55 10.68
CA LEU A 131 -1.67 10.03 11.28
C LEU A 131 -1.64 10.10 12.81
N LEU A 132 -0.52 9.75 13.43
CA LEU A 132 -0.40 9.73 14.89
C LEU A 132 -0.22 11.13 15.50
N THR A 133 0.14 12.13 14.70
CA THR A 133 0.27 13.52 15.17
C THR A 133 -1.07 14.24 15.18
N ASP A 134 -1.79 14.25 14.04
CA ASP A 134 -3.06 14.98 13.92
C ASP A 134 -4.16 14.22 13.19
N GLY A 135 -3.92 12.98 12.82
CA GLY A 135 -4.88 12.13 12.09
C GLY A 135 -5.02 12.47 10.61
N THR A 136 -4.19 13.38 10.09
CA THR A 136 -4.27 13.85 8.70
C THR A 136 -3.04 13.38 7.94
N ALA A 137 -3.26 12.82 6.75
CA ALA A 137 -2.18 12.42 5.85
C ALA A 137 -2.64 12.52 4.40
N ILE A 138 -1.67 12.63 3.49
CA ILE A 138 -1.90 12.46 2.06
C ILE A 138 -1.15 11.20 1.61
N LEU A 139 -1.78 10.42 0.73
CA LEU A 139 -1.20 9.21 0.18
C LEU A 139 -1.29 9.23 -1.34
N PRO A 140 -0.30 8.69 -2.05
CA PRO A 140 -0.45 8.48 -3.49
C PRO A 140 -1.61 7.54 -3.76
N SER A 141 -2.30 7.76 -4.87
CA SER A 141 -3.36 6.87 -5.34
C SER A 141 -3.00 6.26 -6.67
N LEU A 142 -3.33 4.99 -6.81
CA LEU A 142 -3.13 4.21 -8.02
C LEU A 142 -4.46 3.63 -8.48
N SER A 143 -4.61 3.44 -9.78
CA SER A 143 -5.74 2.75 -10.36
C SER A 143 -5.32 2.01 -11.62
N LEU A 144 -6.21 1.16 -12.13
CA LEU A 144 -6.06 0.63 -13.48
C LEU A 144 -6.62 1.64 -14.48
N ASP A 145 -5.85 1.95 -15.51
CA ASP A 145 -6.30 2.83 -16.58
C ASP A 145 -7.26 2.09 -17.54
N ARG A 146 -7.72 2.79 -18.59
CA ARG A 146 -8.63 2.20 -19.58
C ARG A 146 -8.02 1.04 -20.36
N PHE A 147 -6.71 0.86 -20.33
CA PHE A 147 -5.98 -0.24 -20.96
C PHE A 147 -5.66 -1.38 -19.99
N GLY A 148 -6.13 -1.29 -18.73
CA GLY A 148 -5.84 -2.27 -17.68
C GLY A 148 -4.43 -2.17 -17.14
N GLN A 149 -3.75 -1.04 -17.32
CA GLN A 149 -2.41 -0.81 -16.75
C GLN A 149 -2.49 0.00 -15.46
N THR A 150 -1.63 -0.33 -14.52
CA THR A 150 -1.51 0.43 -13.27
C THR A 150 -0.94 1.81 -13.56
N ALA A 151 -1.63 2.83 -13.09
CA ALA A 151 -1.28 4.23 -13.34
C ALA A 151 -1.52 5.10 -12.11
N PRO A 152 -0.81 6.23 -11.98
CA PRO A 152 -1.10 7.24 -10.98
C PRO A 152 -2.54 7.75 -11.10
N ALA A 153 -3.22 7.90 -9.98
CA ALA A 153 -4.64 8.28 -9.91
C ALA A 153 -4.89 9.44 -8.93
N GLY A 154 -3.93 10.33 -8.78
CA GLY A 154 -4.04 11.47 -7.89
C GLY A 154 -3.60 11.17 -6.47
N THR A 155 -4.13 11.92 -5.53
CA THR A 155 -3.74 11.85 -4.12
C THR A 155 -4.95 11.62 -3.25
N ALA A 156 -4.87 10.65 -2.36
CA ALA A 156 -5.87 10.40 -1.33
C ALA A 156 -5.62 11.30 -0.13
N VAL A 157 -6.67 11.96 0.35
CA VAL A 157 -6.62 12.82 1.53
C VAL A 157 -7.29 12.10 2.70
N LEU A 158 -6.54 11.91 3.77
CA LEU A 158 -7.02 11.31 5.01
C LEU A 158 -7.18 12.38 6.08
N ALA A 159 -8.28 12.33 6.81
CA ALA A 159 -8.51 13.13 8.00
C ALA A 159 -9.16 12.28 9.08
N GLU A 160 -8.75 12.46 10.31
CA GLU A 160 -9.18 11.62 11.45
C GLU A 160 -8.95 10.12 11.19
N GLY A 161 -7.84 9.80 10.51
CA GLY A 161 -7.49 8.43 10.14
C GLY A 161 -8.35 7.79 9.05
N LYS A 162 -9.17 8.56 8.34
CA LYS A 162 -10.13 8.06 7.34
C LYS A 162 -9.99 8.79 6.01
N LEU A 163 -10.13 8.03 4.92
CA LEU A 163 -10.19 8.60 3.57
C LEU A 163 -11.39 9.54 3.44
N ARG A 164 -11.13 10.76 2.99
CA ARG A 164 -12.16 11.80 2.80
C ARG A 164 -12.42 12.10 1.34
N CYS A 165 -11.36 12.23 0.55
CA CYS A 165 -11.49 12.56 -0.87
C CYS A 165 -10.19 12.20 -1.61
N PHE A 166 -10.29 12.30 -2.94
CA PHE A 166 -9.12 12.25 -3.82
C PHE A 166 -8.95 13.61 -4.49
N LEU A 167 -7.69 14.03 -4.62
CA LEU A 167 -7.30 15.16 -5.43
C LEU A 167 -6.75 14.65 -6.75
N ASP A 168 -7.24 15.16 -7.88
CA ASP A 168 -6.78 14.72 -9.19
C ASP A 168 -5.36 15.23 -9.49
N GLY A 169 -4.58 14.36 -10.16
CA GLY A 169 -3.18 14.61 -10.42
C GLY A 169 -2.93 15.70 -11.43
N GLY A 170 -2.76 16.84 -11.11
CA GLY A 170 -2.41 18.03 -11.89
C GLY A 170 -2.20 19.22 -10.97
N SER A 171 -2.76 19.11 -9.77
CA SER A 171 -2.77 20.23 -8.84
C SER A 171 -1.61 20.21 -7.84
N ILE A 172 -0.87 19.10 -7.70
CA ILE A 172 0.19 19.01 -6.68
C ILE A 172 1.50 19.59 -7.17
N GLY A 173 1.77 19.52 -8.46
CA GLY A 173 3.03 20.02 -9.04
C GLY A 173 3.00 21.44 -9.60
N GLY A 174 1.84 22.04 -9.71
CA GLY A 174 1.68 23.29 -10.43
C GLY A 174 1.32 24.51 -9.62
N GLU A 175 0.77 24.29 -8.45
CA GLU A 175 0.40 25.42 -7.62
C GLU A 175 1.54 25.81 -6.70
N ARG A 176 2.37 26.61 -7.23
CA ARG A 176 3.19 27.48 -6.42
C ARG A 176 2.28 28.59 -5.93
N PHE A 177 1.87 28.50 -4.70
CA PHE A 177 1.34 29.63 -3.99
C PHE A 177 2.48 30.65 -3.84
N GLY A 178 2.52 31.57 -4.74
CA GLY A 178 3.47 32.66 -4.69
C GLY A 178 2.81 33.90 -5.13
#